data_e4d072916ff2a4c3058fc36b7e2ae6a7
#
_entry.id   e4d072916ff2a4c3058fc36b7e2ae6a7
#
_cell.length_a   1.000
_cell.length_b   1.000
_cell.length_c   1.000
_cell.angle_alpha   90.00
_cell.angle_beta   90.00
_cell.angle_gamma   90.00
#
_symmetry.space_group_name_H-M   'P 1'
#
loop_
_entity.id
_entity.type
_entity.pdbx_description
1 polymer ?
#
loop_
_entity_poly.entity_id
_entity_poly.type
_entity_poly.pdbx_seq_one_letter_code
_entity_poly.pdbx_strand_id
1 'polypeptide(L)'
;MDSFIERFCAKYYFPYAEGRQLIEGMEYKTYRKGDCLVREGERDTSFYIIARGIWRGHYLRDGQEISVWFASEGEALFSTWGYVDNAVSRITIEAMSEAALYCMPKQKLEKLFASSVDFANLGRKLFEREFLNVETWLINGGASQARERYLALLEDNPELL
;
A
#
# COMPACT_ATOMS: atom_id res chain seq x y z
N MET A 1 6.27 10.43 14.56
CA MET A 1 5.10 9.52 14.58
C MET A 1 3.78 10.28 14.61
N ASP A 2 3.57 11.19 15.55
CA ASP A 2 2.29 11.89 15.69
C ASP A 2 1.87 12.67 14.42
N SER A 3 2.80 13.40 13.79
CA SER A 3 2.49 14.11 12.54
C SER A 3 2.11 13.17 11.38
N PHE A 4 2.70 11.97 11.32
CA PHE A 4 2.29 10.95 10.36
C PHE A 4 0.87 10.47 10.63
N ILE A 5 0.54 10.17 11.89
CA ILE A 5 -0.80 9.72 12.29
C ILE A 5 -1.85 10.79 11.97
N GLU A 6 -1.55 12.06 12.22
CA GLU A 6 -2.45 13.16 11.88
C GLU A 6 -2.75 13.21 10.37
N ARG A 7 -1.71 13.14 9.52
CA ARG A 7 -1.88 13.13 8.06
C ARG A 7 -2.62 11.89 7.57
N PHE A 8 -2.28 10.72 8.12
CA PHE A 8 -2.94 9.47 7.81
C PHE A 8 -4.43 9.51 8.15
N CYS A 9 -4.79 9.98 9.34
CA CYS A 9 -6.19 10.12 9.75
C CYS A 9 -6.94 11.12 8.88
N ALA A 10 -6.32 12.25 8.55
CA ALA A 10 -6.92 13.25 7.67
C ALA A 10 -7.20 12.71 6.27
N LYS A 11 -6.26 11.94 5.70
CA LYS A 11 -6.38 11.34 4.37
C LYS A 11 -7.59 10.42 4.24
N TYR A 12 -7.87 9.63 5.25
CA TYR A 12 -8.94 8.63 5.25
C TYR A 12 -10.19 9.07 6.01
N TYR A 13 -10.19 10.26 6.59
CA TYR A 13 -11.27 10.75 7.45
C TYR A 13 -11.51 9.85 8.67
N PHE A 14 -10.42 9.40 9.32
CA PHE A 14 -10.49 8.60 10.54
C PHE A 14 -10.44 9.47 11.79
N PRO A 15 -11.16 9.05 12.87
CA PRO A 15 -10.88 9.59 14.19
C PRO A 15 -9.42 9.32 14.58
N TYR A 16 -8.78 10.33 15.18
CA TYR A 16 -7.36 10.24 15.55
C TYR A 16 -7.06 9.07 16.50
N ALA A 17 -7.92 8.83 17.48
CA ALA A 17 -7.73 7.76 18.48
C ALA A 17 -7.63 6.38 17.83
N GLU A 18 -8.52 6.06 16.90
CA GLU A 18 -8.53 4.78 16.17
C GLU A 18 -7.35 4.66 15.21
N GLY A 19 -7.05 5.71 14.47
CA GLY A 19 -5.89 5.75 13.58
C GLY A 19 -4.57 5.59 14.35
N ARG A 20 -4.45 6.25 15.48
CA ARG A 20 -3.30 6.12 16.39
C ARG A 20 -3.17 4.68 16.91
N GLN A 21 -4.26 4.09 17.39
CA GLN A 21 -4.25 2.71 17.90
C GLN A 21 -3.83 1.73 16.80
N LEU A 22 -4.29 1.92 15.56
CA LEU A 22 -3.86 1.10 14.43
C LEU A 22 -2.34 1.19 14.22
N ILE A 23 -1.82 2.39 14.05
CA ILE A 23 -0.40 2.61 13.74
C ILE A 23 0.51 2.17 14.90
N GLU A 24 0.17 2.48 16.14
CA GLU A 24 0.94 2.06 17.32
C GLU A 24 0.94 0.53 17.51
N GLY A 25 -0.09 -0.16 17.00
CA GLY A 25 -0.15 -1.62 17.02
C GLY A 25 0.65 -2.30 15.90
N MET A 26 1.21 -1.54 14.96
CA MET A 26 1.97 -2.05 13.83
C MET A 26 3.49 -2.02 14.12
N GLU A 27 4.21 -2.94 13.50
CA GLU A 27 5.68 -3.00 13.57
C GLU A 27 6.28 -2.11 12.47
N TYR A 28 7.25 -1.26 12.83
CA TYR A 28 7.95 -0.41 11.88
C TYR A 28 9.15 -1.14 11.28
N LYS A 29 9.24 -1.18 9.95
CA LYS A 29 10.32 -1.82 9.20
C LYS A 29 10.87 -0.90 8.13
N THR A 30 12.19 -0.94 7.92
CA THR A 30 12.89 -0.17 6.88
C THR A 30 13.31 -1.05 5.72
N TYR A 31 13.38 -0.45 4.53
CA TYR A 31 13.72 -1.13 3.28
C TYR A 31 14.66 -0.26 2.45
N ARG A 32 15.48 -0.91 1.63
CA ARG A 32 16.34 -0.26 0.66
C ARG A 32 15.65 -0.23 -0.71
N LYS A 33 16.04 0.72 -1.54
CA LYS A 33 15.64 0.71 -2.95
C LYS A 33 15.93 -0.65 -3.58
N GLY A 34 14.94 -1.22 -4.25
CA GLY A 34 15.03 -2.54 -4.90
C GLY A 34 14.62 -3.72 -4.03
N ASP A 35 14.44 -3.53 -2.71
CA ASP A 35 13.91 -4.59 -1.86
C ASP A 35 12.49 -4.96 -2.28
N CYS A 36 12.20 -6.25 -2.31
CA CYS A 36 10.88 -6.77 -2.62
C CYS A 36 10.15 -7.18 -1.34
N LEU A 37 8.93 -6.68 -1.17
CA LEU A 37 8.03 -7.11 -0.09
C LEU A 37 7.52 -8.53 -0.34
N VAL A 38 7.13 -8.79 -1.58
CA VAL A 38 6.70 -10.09 -2.09
C VAL A 38 7.05 -10.16 -3.57
N ARG A 39 7.45 -11.33 -4.06
CA ARG A 39 7.69 -11.60 -5.49
C ARG A 39 6.55 -12.42 -6.08
N GLU A 40 6.37 -12.36 -7.39
CA GLU A 40 5.48 -13.28 -8.10
C GLU A 40 5.74 -14.72 -7.65
N GLY A 41 4.69 -15.44 -7.30
CA GLY A 41 4.78 -16.83 -6.83
C GLY A 41 5.06 -17.00 -5.33
N GLU A 42 5.42 -15.93 -4.63
CA GLU A 42 5.56 -15.93 -3.17
C GLU A 42 4.23 -15.58 -2.50
N ARG A 43 4.10 -15.96 -1.23
CA ARG A 43 2.92 -15.66 -0.43
C ARG A 43 3.26 -14.69 0.69
N ASP A 44 2.49 -13.62 0.79
CA ASP A 44 2.50 -12.70 1.92
C ASP A 44 1.05 -12.35 2.27
N THR A 45 0.66 -12.58 3.51
CA THR A 45 -0.69 -12.34 4.01
C THR A 45 -0.78 -11.11 4.90
N SER A 46 0.32 -10.42 5.14
CA SER A 46 0.37 -9.24 6.01
C SER A 46 -0.21 -8.00 5.34
N PHE A 47 -0.55 -7.04 6.17
CA PHE A 47 -1.04 -5.72 5.77
C PHE A 47 -0.02 -4.67 6.18
N TYR A 48 0.17 -3.67 5.32
CA TYR A 48 1.17 -2.62 5.51
C TYR A 48 0.57 -1.26 5.25
N ILE A 49 1.14 -0.25 5.91
CA ILE A 49 0.90 1.16 5.61
C ILE A 49 2.26 1.81 5.34
N ILE A 50 2.37 2.56 4.27
CA ILE A 50 3.62 3.19 3.86
C ILE A 50 3.88 4.38 4.79
N ALA A 51 4.93 4.27 5.60
CA ALA A 51 5.40 5.35 6.46
C ALA A 51 6.25 6.36 5.69
N ARG A 52 7.01 5.87 4.68
CA ARG A 52 7.93 6.67 3.88
C ARG A 52 8.30 5.93 2.60
N GLY A 53 8.58 6.67 1.54
CA GLY A 53 9.10 6.12 0.28
C GLY A 53 8.00 5.71 -0.69
N ILE A 54 8.43 5.12 -1.80
CA ILE A 54 7.59 4.77 -2.94
C ILE A 54 7.74 3.30 -3.26
N TRP A 55 6.62 2.68 -3.55
CA TRP A 55 6.50 1.28 -3.92
C TRP A 55 5.81 1.13 -5.26
N ARG A 56 6.13 0.08 -6.00
CA ARG A 56 5.39 -0.32 -7.20
C ARG A 56 4.96 -1.77 -7.14
N GLY A 57 3.82 -2.06 -7.75
CA GLY A 57 3.41 -3.40 -8.14
C GLY A 57 3.72 -3.62 -9.61
N HIS A 58 4.39 -4.72 -9.96
CA HIS A 58 4.68 -5.06 -11.34
C HIS A 58 4.63 -6.57 -11.57
N TYR A 59 4.46 -6.97 -12.82
CA TYR A 59 4.55 -8.36 -13.22
C TYR A 59 5.33 -8.49 -14.53
N LEU A 60 5.81 -9.71 -14.81
CA LEU A 60 6.51 -10.03 -16.05
C LEU A 60 5.52 -10.53 -17.10
N ARG A 61 5.59 -9.96 -18.28
CA ARG A 61 4.88 -10.44 -19.45
C ARG A 61 5.80 -10.43 -20.67
N ASP A 62 6.02 -11.59 -21.26
CA ASP A 62 6.91 -11.74 -22.42
C ASP A 62 8.31 -11.14 -22.22
N GLY A 63 8.86 -11.34 -21.01
CA GLY A 63 10.19 -10.83 -20.60
C GLY A 63 10.22 -9.35 -20.26
N GLN A 64 9.10 -8.64 -20.26
CA GLN A 64 9.01 -7.23 -19.90
C GLN A 64 8.31 -7.03 -18.57
N GLU A 65 8.83 -6.11 -17.76
CA GLU A 65 8.16 -5.67 -16.53
C GLU A 65 7.04 -4.68 -16.85
N ILE A 66 5.83 -5.01 -16.38
CA ILE A 66 4.67 -4.14 -16.52
C ILE A 66 4.27 -3.64 -15.14
N SER A 67 4.40 -2.34 -14.91
CA SER A 67 3.94 -1.71 -13.68
C SER A 67 2.43 -1.58 -13.69
N VAL A 68 1.78 -2.02 -12.60
CA VAL A 68 0.32 -1.96 -12.47
C VAL A 68 -0.14 -0.83 -11.57
N TRP A 69 0.66 -0.47 -10.54
CA TRP A 69 0.39 0.66 -9.67
C TRP A 69 1.67 1.14 -8.96
N PHE A 70 1.61 2.35 -8.47
CA PHE A 70 2.56 2.95 -7.53
C PHE A 70 1.82 3.37 -6.27
N ALA A 71 2.51 3.36 -5.15
CA ALA A 71 1.97 3.77 -3.87
C ALA A 71 3.02 4.54 -3.06
N SER A 72 2.56 5.50 -2.25
CA SER A 72 3.41 6.40 -1.48
C SER A 72 2.93 6.59 -0.04
N GLU A 73 3.57 7.49 0.71
CA GLU A 73 3.28 7.74 2.13
C GLU A 73 1.79 7.80 2.45
N GLY A 74 1.39 7.09 3.49
CA GLY A 74 0.02 7.05 4.01
C GLY A 74 -0.90 6.09 3.28
N GLU A 75 -0.47 5.46 2.19
CA GLU A 75 -1.27 4.49 1.47
C GLU A 75 -1.09 3.07 2.04
N ALA A 76 -2.14 2.26 1.90
CA ALA A 76 -2.08 0.85 2.24
C ALA A 76 -1.29 0.07 1.19
N LEU A 77 -0.62 -1.00 1.62
CA LEU A 77 0.19 -1.85 0.77
C LEU A 77 0.00 -3.30 1.20
N PHE A 78 -0.32 -4.18 0.27
CA PHE A 78 -0.45 -5.62 0.53
C PHE A 78 -0.54 -6.41 -0.77
N SER A 79 -0.16 -7.68 -0.69
CA SER A 79 -0.50 -8.63 -1.76
C SER A 79 -1.98 -8.95 -1.68
N THR A 80 -2.75 -8.55 -2.68
CA THR A 80 -4.20 -8.79 -2.70
C THR A 80 -4.51 -10.29 -2.63
N TRP A 81 -3.82 -11.10 -3.42
CA TRP A 81 -4.00 -12.57 -3.40
C TRP A 81 -3.63 -13.20 -2.07
N GLY A 82 -2.53 -12.77 -1.47
CA GLY A 82 -2.10 -13.29 -0.17
C GLY A 82 -3.03 -12.87 0.95
N TYR A 83 -3.36 -11.59 1.03
CA TYR A 83 -4.20 -11.05 2.09
C TYR A 83 -5.65 -11.56 2.00
N VAL A 84 -6.26 -11.54 0.81
CA VAL A 84 -7.67 -11.91 0.63
C VAL A 84 -7.86 -13.42 0.61
N ASP A 85 -7.10 -14.15 -0.22
CA ASP A 85 -7.32 -15.57 -0.53
C ASP A 85 -6.25 -16.52 0.02
N ASN A 86 -5.27 -16.01 0.77
CA ASN A 86 -4.12 -16.79 1.22
C ASN A 86 -3.41 -17.51 0.06
N ALA A 87 -3.38 -16.85 -1.10
CA ALA A 87 -2.80 -17.37 -2.34
C ALA A 87 -1.45 -16.70 -2.65
N VAL A 88 -0.70 -17.28 -3.58
CA VAL A 88 0.56 -16.69 -4.05
C VAL A 88 0.30 -15.42 -4.84
N SER A 89 1.20 -14.45 -4.72
CA SER A 89 1.09 -13.17 -5.43
C SER A 89 1.33 -13.35 -6.93
N ARG A 90 0.53 -12.66 -7.74
CA ARG A 90 0.72 -12.58 -9.19
C ARG A 90 1.50 -11.34 -9.61
N ILE A 91 1.90 -10.53 -8.64
CA ILE A 91 2.74 -9.36 -8.87
C ILE A 91 3.89 -9.36 -7.88
N THR A 92 4.97 -8.66 -8.25
CA THR A 92 6.07 -8.30 -7.36
C THR A 92 5.80 -6.90 -6.80
N ILE A 93 5.97 -6.73 -5.50
CA ILE A 93 5.87 -5.43 -4.82
C ILE A 93 7.27 -5.03 -4.39
N GLU A 94 7.77 -3.93 -4.98
CA GLU A 94 9.17 -3.50 -4.90
C GLU A 94 9.29 -2.05 -4.42
N ALA A 95 10.26 -1.81 -3.54
CA ALA A 95 10.61 -0.45 -3.12
C ALA A 95 11.37 0.29 -4.23
N MET A 96 10.84 1.43 -4.64
CA MET A 96 11.44 2.29 -5.69
C MET A 96 12.40 3.33 -5.12
N SER A 97 12.44 3.47 -3.82
CA SER A 97 13.33 4.35 -3.07
C SER A 97 13.67 3.71 -1.73
N GLU A 98 14.53 4.34 -0.93
CA GLU A 98 14.60 4.05 0.51
C GLU A 98 13.21 4.23 1.10
N ALA A 99 12.74 3.27 1.90
CA ALA A 99 11.36 3.21 2.34
C ALA A 99 11.22 2.68 3.76
N ALA A 100 10.05 2.91 4.34
CA ALA A 100 9.64 2.32 5.62
C ALA A 100 8.16 1.99 5.60
N LEU A 101 7.81 0.88 6.23
CA LEU A 101 6.44 0.39 6.35
C LEU A 101 6.07 0.16 7.81
N TYR A 102 4.82 0.42 8.14
CA TYR A 102 4.16 -0.16 9.29
C TYR A 102 3.52 -1.47 8.86
N CYS A 103 3.75 -2.55 9.60
CA CYS A 103 3.33 -3.91 9.26
C CYS A 103 2.44 -4.50 10.35
N MET A 104 1.39 -5.22 9.94
CA MET A 104 0.53 -5.96 10.85
C MET A 104 0.11 -7.30 10.23
N PRO A 105 0.22 -8.43 10.95
CA PRO A 105 -0.33 -9.71 10.47
C PRO A 105 -1.83 -9.61 10.25
N LYS A 106 -2.34 -10.31 9.24
CA LYS A 106 -3.77 -10.33 8.89
C LYS A 106 -4.68 -10.63 10.08
N GLN A 107 -4.36 -11.65 10.87
CA GLN A 107 -5.21 -12.04 12.00
C GLN A 107 -5.34 -10.93 13.05
N LYS A 108 -4.25 -10.20 13.31
CA LYS A 108 -4.26 -9.07 14.25
C LYS A 108 -5.11 -7.91 13.70
N LEU A 109 -4.98 -7.60 12.41
CA LEU A 109 -5.77 -6.56 11.77
C LEU A 109 -7.26 -6.90 11.77
N GLU A 110 -7.62 -8.14 11.43
CA GLU A 110 -9.02 -8.59 11.42
C GLU A 110 -9.65 -8.56 12.81
N LYS A 111 -8.90 -8.93 13.85
CA LYS A 111 -9.36 -8.78 15.24
C LYS A 111 -9.63 -7.33 15.60
N LEU A 112 -8.77 -6.41 15.14
CA LEU A 112 -8.98 -4.99 15.35
C LEU A 112 -10.25 -4.51 14.64
N PHE A 113 -10.45 -4.87 13.38
CA PHE A 113 -11.66 -4.52 12.63
C PHE A 113 -12.95 -5.08 13.25
N ALA A 114 -12.86 -6.25 13.87
CA ALA A 114 -14.01 -6.88 14.55
C ALA A 114 -14.27 -6.32 15.96
N SER A 115 -13.36 -5.50 16.51
CA SER A 115 -13.44 -5.03 17.89
C SER A 115 -14.47 -3.95 18.14
N SER A 116 -14.81 -3.16 17.13
CA SER A 116 -15.81 -2.09 17.22
C SER A 116 -16.34 -1.69 15.84
N VAL A 117 -17.45 -0.98 15.83
CA VAL A 117 -18.00 -0.36 14.60
C VAL A 117 -17.03 0.68 14.03
N ASP A 118 -16.36 1.46 14.89
CA ASP A 118 -15.41 2.48 14.43
C ASP A 118 -14.22 1.84 13.72
N PHE A 119 -13.67 0.74 14.22
CA PHE A 119 -12.60 0.01 13.55
C PHE A 119 -13.08 -0.72 12.29
N ALA A 120 -14.30 -1.25 12.27
CA ALA A 120 -14.88 -1.81 11.05
C ALA A 120 -15.01 -0.75 9.96
N ASN A 121 -15.46 0.45 10.30
CA ASN A 121 -15.55 1.58 9.38
C ASN A 121 -14.18 2.07 8.92
N LEU A 122 -13.17 2.07 9.79
CA LEU A 122 -11.80 2.37 9.41
C LEU A 122 -11.32 1.39 8.33
N GLY A 123 -11.51 0.09 8.54
CA GLY A 123 -11.18 -0.94 7.56
C GLY A 123 -11.91 -0.76 6.23
N ARG A 124 -13.22 -0.50 6.28
CA ARG A 124 -14.02 -0.22 5.08
C ARG A 124 -13.46 0.97 4.29
N LYS A 125 -13.12 2.08 4.95
CA LYS A 125 -12.57 3.28 4.31
C LYS A 125 -11.18 3.02 3.70
N LEU A 126 -10.32 2.23 4.38
CA LEU A 126 -9.03 1.81 3.82
C LEU A 126 -9.21 1.06 2.50
N PHE A 127 -10.07 0.05 2.47
CA PHE A 127 -10.29 -0.77 1.27
C PHE A 127 -11.04 -0.02 0.17
N GLU A 128 -11.99 0.86 0.51
CA GLU A 128 -12.63 1.76 -0.45
C GLU A 128 -11.59 2.65 -1.15
N ARG A 129 -10.63 3.20 -0.41
CA ARG A 129 -9.57 4.03 -0.97
C ARG A 129 -8.64 3.21 -1.87
N GLU A 130 -8.30 2.00 -1.46
CA GLU A 130 -7.50 1.11 -2.30
C GLU A 130 -8.21 0.75 -3.61
N PHE A 131 -9.50 0.50 -3.57
CA PHE A 131 -10.28 0.24 -4.77
C PHE A 131 -10.26 1.45 -5.72
N LEU A 132 -10.44 2.65 -5.19
CA LEU A 132 -10.35 3.88 -5.97
C LEU A 132 -8.94 4.08 -6.57
N ASN A 133 -7.89 3.82 -5.80
CA ASN A 133 -6.51 3.92 -6.26
C ASN A 133 -6.23 2.96 -7.41
N VAL A 134 -6.65 1.69 -7.27
CA VAL A 134 -6.49 0.67 -8.32
C VAL A 134 -7.21 1.08 -9.60
N GLU A 135 -8.46 1.53 -9.51
CA GLU A 135 -9.24 1.97 -10.69
C GLU A 135 -8.60 3.20 -11.34
N THR A 136 -8.12 4.14 -10.55
CA THR A 136 -7.39 5.31 -11.05
C THR A 136 -6.13 4.90 -11.82
N TRP A 137 -5.36 3.95 -11.29
CA TRP A 137 -4.19 3.42 -11.99
C TRP A 137 -4.54 2.65 -13.25
N LEU A 138 -5.65 1.92 -13.28
CA LEU A 138 -6.14 1.24 -14.49
C LEU A 138 -6.45 2.24 -15.60
N ILE A 139 -7.12 3.33 -15.29
CA ILE A 139 -7.47 4.36 -16.28
C ILE A 139 -6.22 5.09 -16.75
N ASN A 140 -5.38 5.58 -15.84
CA ASN A 140 -4.15 6.31 -16.17
C ASN A 140 -3.10 5.42 -16.84
N GLY A 141 -3.04 4.15 -16.45
CA GLY A 141 -2.07 3.19 -16.95
C GLY A 141 -2.49 2.44 -18.21
N GLY A 142 -3.79 2.29 -18.44
CA GLY A 142 -4.33 1.60 -19.64
C GLY A 142 -4.14 2.39 -20.91
N ALA A 143 -3.89 3.69 -20.83
CA ALA A 143 -3.73 4.57 -21.98
C ALA A 143 -2.30 4.65 -22.49
N SER A 144 -1.27 4.07 -21.81
CA SER A 144 0.08 4.44 -22.19
C SER A 144 1.23 3.65 -21.62
N GLN A 145 2.37 3.95 -22.16
CA GLN A 145 3.68 3.40 -21.86
C GLN A 145 4.15 3.79 -20.42
N ALA A 146 5.05 3.00 -19.86
CA ALA A 146 5.61 3.18 -18.51
C ALA A 146 6.08 4.62 -18.21
N ARG A 147 6.51 5.35 -19.25
CA ARG A 147 6.95 6.75 -19.14
C ARG A 147 5.85 7.70 -18.68
N GLU A 148 4.65 7.59 -19.24
CA GLU A 148 3.54 8.48 -18.90
C GLU A 148 3.01 8.19 -17.50
N ARG A 149 3.03 6.93 -17.06
CA ARG A 149 2.73 6.56 -15.68
C ARG A 149 3.73 7.16 -14.70
N TYR A 150 5.00 7.15 -15.06
CA TYR A 150 6.05 7.74 -14.25
C TYR A 150 5.92 9.27 -14.17
N LEU A 151 5.58 9.93 -15.29
CA LEU A 151 5.32 11.38 -15.29
C LEU A 151 4.10 11.74 -14.44
N ALA A 152 3.01 10.97 -14.55
CA ALA A 152 1.84 11.17 -13.69
C ALA A 152 2.19 11.01 -12.20
N LEU A 153 3.03 10.02 -11.85
CA LEU A 153 3.52 9.83 -10.49
C LEU A 153 4.30 11.05 -9.98
N LEU A 154 5.16 11.63 -10.81
CA LEU A 154 5.95 12.83 -10.47
C LEU A 154 5.08 14.07 -10.30
N GLU A 155 4.02 14.22 -11.10
CA GLU A 155 3.06 15.31 -10.96
C GLU A 155 2.31 15.23 -9.63
N ASP A 156 1.90 14.02 -9.23
CA ASP A 156 1.20 13.80 -7.98
C ASP A 156 2.11 13.79 -6.74
N ASN A 157 3.41 13.60 -6.94
CA ASN A 157 4.41 13.51 -5.87
C ASN A 157 5.68 14.30 -6.24
N PRO A 158 5.64 15.65 -6.22
CA PRO A 158 6.76 16.49 -6.64
C PRO A 158 8.05 16.26 -5.84
N GLU A 159 7.93 15.71 -4.63
CA GLU A 159 9.06 15.37 -3.76
C GLU A 159 9.95 14.26 -4.32
N LEU A 160 9.54 13.60 -5.40
CA LEU A 160 10.32 12.54 -6.05
C LEU A 160 11.35 13.05 -7.06
N LEU A 161 11.26 14.30 -7.36
CA LEU A 161 12.23 14.97 -8.22
C LEU A 161 13.50 15.33 -7.45
#